data_0d9122fb92c9b814a83f0691ad02e19d
#
_entry.id   0d9122fb92c9b814a83f0691ad02e19d
#
_cell.length_a   1.000
_cell.length_b   1.000
_cell.length_c   1.000
_cell.angle_alpha   90.00
_cell.angle_beta   90.00
_cell.angle_gamma   90.00
#
_symmetry.space_group_name_H-M   'P 1'
#
loop_
_entity.id
_entity.type
_entity.pdbx_description
1 polymer ?
#
loop_
_entity_poly.entity_id
_entity_poly.type
_entity_poly.pdbx_seq_one_letter_code
_entity_poly.pdbx_strand_id
1 'polypeptide(L)'
;ADTRDPAFNTLVRILATRCMLSAEYFCTGSVPRNSFGHYGLAMDMYTHFTSPIRRYADVLAHRQLAAAIQYEPLPSNLYSKHYVDQVLDNVNKRHRLAQMAGRASVEFFVGLAISAKNAEQGVDATKVGQERLLRADAYVVRTFRNGLAVFVNKYGLEGVITFPGECQFDPDEYQVTIPASLSQLGRDVTLGIFDRCTVEIGIEKDRNTKRGRTKMVLV
;
A
#
# COMPACT_ATOMS: atom_id res chain seq x y z
N ALA A 1 -4.62 -23.71 -2.14
CA ALA A 1 -3.22 -23.28 -2.16
C ALA A 1 -2.54 -23.90 -3.36
N ASP A 2 -1.88 -23.11 -4.20
CA ASP A 2 -1.04 -23.67 -5.27
C ASP A 2 0.23 -24.22 -4.64
N THR A 3 0.50 -25.49 -4.86
CA THR A 3 1.68 -26.18 -4.33
C THR A 3 2.92 -25.95 -5.23
N ARG A 4 2.73 -25.49 -6.46
CA ARG A 4 3.80 -25.28 -7.45
C ARG A 4 4.53 -23.96 -7.25
N ASP A 5 3.82 -22.93 -6.79
CA ASP A 5 4.40 -21.63 -6.46
C ASP A 5 3.89 -21.11 -5.10
N PRO A 6 4.71 -21.22 -4.04
CA PRO A 6 4.34 -20.74 -2.70
C PRO A 6 4.07 -19.22 -2.67
N ALA A 7 4.69 -18.43 -3.56
CA ALA A 7 4.49 -16.99 -3.63
C ALA A 7 3.09 -16.63 -4.15
N PHE A 8 2.48 -17.45 -5.01
CA PHE A 8 1.16 -17.20 -5.57
C PHE A 8 0.09 -16.96 -4.49
N ASN A 9 0.08 -17.78 -3.44
CA ASN A 9 -0.88 -17.60 -2.35
C ASN A 9 -0.70 -16.25 -1.62
N THR A 10 0.54 -15.82 -1.46
CA THR A 10 0.87 -14.52 -0.86
C THR A 10 0.38 -13.38 -1.76
N LEU A 11 0.61 -13.48 -3.07
CA LEU A 11 0.15 -12.49 -4.05
C LEU A 11 -1.37 -12.37 -4.10
N VAL A 12 -2.08 -13.50 -4.13
CA VAL A 12 -3.56 -13.51 -4.09
C VAL A 12 -4.07 -12.82 -2.83
N ARG A 13 -3.48 -13.09 -1.66
CA ARG A 13 -3.85 -12.42 -0.40
C ARG A 13 -3.60 -10.92 -0.45
N ILE A 14 -2.46 -10.50 -0.99
CA ILE A 14 -2.13 -9.07 -1.16
C ILE A 14 -3.17 -8.39 -2.05
N LEU A 15 -3.48 -8.98 -3.21
CA LEU A 15 -4.45 -8.41 -4.14
C LEU A 15 -5.87 -8.40 -3.55
N ALA A 16 -6.29 -9.49 -2.91
CA ALA A 16 -7.60 -9.55 -2.23
C ALA A 16 -7.71 -8.47 -1.12
N THR A 17 -6.65 -8.28 -0.33
CA THR A 17 -6.62 -7.22 0.70
C THR A 17 -6.73 -5.82 0.09
N ARG A 18 -6.20 -5.61 -1.11
CA ARG A 18 -6.31 -4.31 -1.82
C ARG A 18 -7.71 -4.01 -2.35
N CYS A 19 -8.51 -5.04 -2.59
CA CYS A 19 -9.90 -4.88 -2.98
C CYS A 19 -10.80 -4.51 -1.79
N MET A 20 -10.31 -4.66 -0.55
CA MET A 20 -11.08 -4.28 0.63
C MET A 20 -11.11 -2.77 0.80
N LEU A 21 -12.28 -2.25 1.14
CA LEU A 21 -12.43 -0.85 1.52
C LEU A 21 -11.73 -0.59 2.85
N SER A 22 -11.08 0.55 2.94
CA SER A 22 -10.50 1.00 4.21
C SER A 22 -11.60 1.34 5.19
N ALA A 23 -11.42 1.01 6.47
CA ALA A 23 -12.36 1.40 7.51
C ALA A 23 -12.37 2.94 7.67
N GLU A 24 -13.56 3.53 7.70
CA GLU A 24 -13.78 4.96 7.95
C GLU A 24 -14.75 5.14 9.11
N TYR A 25 -14.48 6.12 9.96
CA TYR A 25 -15.37 6.53 11.02
C TYR A 25 -16.36 7.57 10.49
N PHE A 26 -17.61 7.44 10.88
CA PHE A 26 -18.67 8.37 10.53
C PHE A 26 -19.68 8.54 11.68
N CYS A 27 -20.41 9.64 11.64
CA CYS A 27 -21.56 9.84 12.53
C CYS A 27 -22.79 9.16 11.91
N THR A 28 -23.51 8.34 12.67
CA THR A 28 -24.68 7.60 12.19
C THR A 28 -25.78 8.49 11.59
N GLY A 29 -25.88 9.73 12.03
CA GLY A 29 -26.81 10.71 11.43
C GLY A 29 -26.38 11.30 10.09
N SER A 30 -25.17 11.00 9.61
CA SER A 30 -24.58 11.56 8.37
C SER A 30 -24.61 10.60 7.19
N VAL A 31 -24.82 9.30 7.46
CA VAL A 31 -24.80 8.25 6.43
C VAL A 31 -26.05 7.36 6.54
N PRO A 32 -26.46 6.72 5.45
CA PRO A 32 -27.61 5.82 5.47
C PRO A 32 -27.30 4.53 6.25
N ARG A 33 -28.34 3.92 6.82
CA ARG A 33 -28.22 2.75 7.71
C ARG A 33 -27.52 1.54 7.07
N ASN A 34 -27.66 1.35 5.78
CA ASN A 34 -27.00 0.26 5.03
C ASN A 34 -25.46 0.40 5.00
N SER A 35 -24.92 1.54 5.39
CA SER A 35 -23.48 1.79 5.50
C SER A 35 -22.89 1.43 6.87
N PHE A 36 -23.71 0.97 7.84
CA PHE A 36 -23.24 0.68 9.20
C PHE A 36 -22.57 -0.68 9.34
N GLY A 37 -22.75 -1.55 8.36
CA GLY A 37 -22.26 -2.92 8.40
C GLY A 37 -20.75 -3.06 8.28
N HIS A 38 -20.25 -4.15 8.83
CA HIS A 38 -18.85 -4.55 8.66
C HIS A 38 -18.79 -5.85 7.86
N TYR A 39 -18.52 -5.76 6.57
CA TYR A 39 -18.51 -6.90 5.65
C TYR A 39 -17.62 -8.05 6.13
N GLY A 40 -16.38 -7.77 6.53
CA GLY A 40 -15.40 -8.78 6.95
C GLY A 40 -15.77 -9.51 8.26
N LEU A 41 -16.67 -8.97 9.07
CA LEU A 41 -17.21 -9.62 10.28
C LEU A 41 -18.63 -10.11 10.10
N ALA A 42 -19.24 -9.93 8.92
CA ALA A 42 -20.64 -10.26 8.64
C ALA A 42 -21.61 -9.68 9.68
N MET A 43 -21.40 -8.43 10.08
CA MET A 43 -22.22 -7.72 11.04
C MET A 43 -22.95 -6.56 10.39
N ASP A 44 -24.26 -6.44 10.66
CA ASP A 44 -25.10 -5.35 10.13
C ASP A 44 -24.78 -3.99 10.75
N MET A 45 -24.21 -3.99 11.94
CA MET A 45 -23.81 -2.80 12.66
C MET A 45 -22.55 -3.08 13.46
N TYR A 46 -21.56 -2.21 13.34
CA TYR A 46 -20.28 -2.36 14.02
C TYR A 46 -19.72 -1.01 14.45
N THR A 47 -19.11 -0.97 15.62
CA THR A 47 -18.32 0.17 16.07
C THR A 47 -17.08 -0.29 16.81
N HIS A 48 -16.03 0.51 16.77
CA HIS A 48 -14.88 0.36 17.64
C HIS A 48 -15.23 0.81 19.05
N PHE A 49 -14.83 0.03 20.07
CA PHE A 49 -15.15 0.30 21.47
C PHE A 49 -14.03 -0.07 22.44
N THR A 50 -13.25 -1.11 22.13
CA THR A 50 -12.40 -1.82 23.10
C THR A 50 -10.98 -1.26 23.23
N SER A 51 -10.61 -0.20 22.50
CA SER A 51 -9.24 0.33 22.51
C SER A 51 -9.17 1.87 22.61
N PRO A 52 -9.80 2.50 23.65
CA PRO A 52 -9.84 3.97 23.78
C PRO A 52 -8.47 4.60 24.04
N ILE A 53 -7.49 3.83 24.50
CA ILE A 53 -6.11 4.30 24.70
C ILE A 53 -5.41 4.72 23.39
N ARG A 54 -5.84 4.20 22.25
CA ARG A 54 -5.20 4.43 20.93
C ARG A 54 -6.15 4.82 19.81
N ARG A 55 -7.46 4.79 20.05
CA ARG A 55 -8.47 5.16 19.05
C ARG A 55 -9.43 6.18 19.67
N TYR A 56 -9.37 7.40 19.17
CA TYR A 56 -10.23 8.46 19.69
C TYR A 56 -11.73 8.22 19.42
N ALA A 57 -12.07 7.52 18.34
CA ALA A 57 -13.46 7.12 18.07
C ALA A 57 -14.06 6.27 19.21
N ASP A 58 -13.25 5.39 19.82
CA ASP A 58 -13.68 4.59 20.98
C ASP A 58 -14.01 5.48 22.18
N VAL A 59 -13.22 6.55 22.40
CA VAL A 59 -13.51 7.54 23.46
C VAL A 59 -14.84 8.24 23.21
N LEU A 60 -15.15 8.60 21.96
CA LEU A 60 -16.44 9.19 21.61
C LEU A 60 -17.59 8.21 21.86
N ALA A 61 -17.42 6.93 21.48
CA ALA A 61 -18.41 5.90 21.74
C ALA A 61 -18.64 5.67 23.24
N HIS A 62 -17.56 5.68 24.05
CA HIS A 62 -17.68 5.58 25.53
C HIS A 62 -18.46 6.75 26.12
N ARG A 63 -18.19 7.98 25.69
CA ARG A 63 -18.91 9.17 26.18
C ARG A 63 -20.40 9.13 25.79
N GLN A 64 -20.70 8.71 24.56
CA GLN A 64 -22.08 8.54 24.11
C GLN A 64 -22.80 7.44 24.90
N LEU A 65 -22.13 6.31 25.17
CA LEU A 65 -22.70 5.24 25.99
C LEU A 65 -22.93 5.71 27.42
N ALA A 66 -21.96 6.39 28.07
CA ALA A 66 -22.10 6.92 29.42
C ALA A 66 -23.33 7.85 29.53
N ALA A 67 -23.55 8.69 28.52
CA ALA A 67 -24.75 9.55 28.49
C ALA A 67 -26.04 8.74 28.28
N ALA A 68 -26.01 7.74 27.40
CA ALA A 68 -27.17 6.90 27.11
C ALA A 68 -27.66 6.10 28.34
N ILE A 69 -26.73 5.61 29.19
CA ILE A 69 -27.02 4.91 30.42
C ILE A 69 -27.18 5.86 31.65
N GLN A 70 -27.21 7.16 31.41
CA GLN A 70 -27.37 8.20 32.43
C GLN A 70 -26.26 8.21 33.52
N TYR A 71 -25.08 7.71 33.20
CA TYR A 71 -23.92 7.73 34.08
C TYR A 71 -23.30 9.12 34.19
N GLU A 72 -23.15 9.81 33.03
CA GLU A 72 -22.55 11.14 32.90
C GLU A 72 -23.21 11.90 31.75
N PRO A 73 -23.46 13.21 31.90
CA PRO A 73 -24.03 13.98 30.80
C PRO A 73 -23.08 14.07 29.61
N LEU A 74 -23.65 14.04 28.41
CA LEU A 74 -22.83 14.20 27.17
C LEU A 74 -22.23 15.60 27.14
N PRO A 75 -20.92 15.76 26.83
CA PRO A 75 -20.32 17.07 26.60
C PRO A 75 -21.08 17.87 25.54
N SER A 76 -21.28 19.17 25.80
CA SER A 76 -22.16 20.04 24.99
C SER A 76 -21.82 20.06 23.49
N ASN A 77 -20.52 19.99 23.15
CA ASN A 77 -20.05 19.96 21.76
C ASN A 77 -20.44 18.66 21.03
N LEU A 78 -20.61 17.54 21.74
CA LEU A 78 -20.98 16.26 21.12
C LEU A 78 -22.47 16.14 20.76
N TYR A 79 -23.31 17.10 21.17
CA TYR A 79 -24.68 17.22 20.66
C TYR A 79 -24.73 17.76 19.21
N SER A 80 -23.66 18.41 18.77
CA SER A 80 -23.57 18.92 17.40
C SER A 80 -23.06 17.82 16.47
N LYS A 81 -23.93 17.32 15.60
CA LYS A 81 -23.57 16.37 14.55
C LYS A 81 -22.45 16.92 13.67
N HIS A 82 -22.51 18.19 13.28
CA HIS A 82 -21.47 18.83 12.46
C HIS A 82 -20.10 18.82 13.15
N TYR A 83 -20.04 19.08 14.46
CA TYR A 83 -18.81 18.99 15.21
C TYR A 83 -18.26 17.55 15.24
N VAL A 84 -19.11 16.55 15.44
CA VAL A 84 -18.70 15.14 15.44
C VAL A 84 -18.16 14.74 14.08
N ASP A 85 -18.82 15.12 12.97
CA ASP A 85 -18.35 14.86 11.62
C ASP A 85 -16.95 15.46 11.37
N GLN A 86 -16.73 16.73 11.75
CA GLN A 86 -15.42 17.37 11.61
C GLN A 86 -14.31 16.64 12.41
N VAL A 87 -14.63 16.20 13.61
CA VAL A 87 -13.71 15.41 14.44
C VAL A 87 -13.37 14.08 13.76
N LEU A 88 -14.36 13.38 13.23
CA LEU A 88 -14.18 12.08 12.57
C LEU A 88 -13.42 12.23 11.24
N ASP A 89 -13.65 13.28 10.47
CA ASP A 89 -12.86 13.59 9.27
C ASP A 89 -11.37 13.76 9.61
N ASN A 90 -11.08 14.48 10.71
CA ASN A 90 -9.71 14.61 11.18
C ASN A 90 -9.12 13.28 11.63
N VAL A 91 -9.89 12.46 12.34
CA VAL A 91 -9.47 11.10 12.78
C VAL A 91 -9.15 10.24 11.56
N ASN A 92 -10.03 10.20 10.56
CA ASN A 92 -9.84 9.44 9.31
C ASN A 92 -8.59 9.91 8.57
N LYS A 93 -8.40 11.22 8.44
CA LYS A 93 -7.20 11.81 7.80
C LYS A 93 -5.92 11.41 8.55
N ARG A 94 -5.90 11.54 9.88
CA ARG A 94 -4.75 11.17 10.72
C ARG A 94 -4.44 9.69 10.65
N HIS A 95 -5.45 8.84 10.66
CA HIS A 95 -5.30 7.39 10.51
C HIS A 95 -4.65 7.03 9.17
N ARG A 96 -5.12 7.61 8.06
CA ARG A 96 -4.54 7.43 6.73
C ARG A 96 -3.08 7.88 6.67
N LEU A 97 -2.76 9.04 7.24
CA LEU A 97 -1.39 9.56 7.29
C LEU A 97 -0.48 8.66 8.13
N ALA A 98 -0.96 8.12 9.25
CA ALA A 98 -0.20 7.18 10.08
C ALA A 98 0.11 5.87 9.33
N GLN A 99 -0.85 5.34 8.57
CA GLN A 99 -0.61 4.16 7.71
C GLN A 99 0.44 4.46 6.62
N MET A 100 0.35 5.62 5.99
CA MET A 100 1.34 6.05 4.99
C MET A 100 2.74 6.20 5.60
N ALA A 101 2.85 6.79 6.79
CA ALA A 101 4.12 6.93 7.52
C ALA A 101 4.71 5.56 7.88
N GLY A 102 3.88 4.60 8.32
CA GLY A 102 4.31 3.24 8.58
C GLY A 102 4.89 2.55 7.33
N ARG A 103 4.21 2.66 6.20
CA ARG A 103 4.70 2.10 4.92
C ARG A 103 6.02 2.75 4.49
N ALA A 104 6.11 4.08 4.56
CA ALA A 104 7.32 4.82 4.22
C ALA A 104 8.51 4.46 5.14
N SER A 105 8.23 4.20 6.43
CA SER A 105 9.25 3.73 7.37
C SER A 105 9.81 2.36 6.97
N VAL A 106 8.94 1.40 6.64
CA VAL A 106 9.36 0.07 6.16
C VAL A 106 10.20 0.20 4.89
N GLU A 107 9.73 0.97 3.90
CA GLU A 107 10.46 1.22 2.65
C GLU A 107 11.86 1.81 2.92
N PHE A 108 11.95 2.77 3.84
CA PHE A 108 13.21 3.40 4.21
C PHE A 108 14.22 2.40 4.80
N PHE A 109 13.81 1.59 5.77
CA PHE A 109 14.70 0.61 6.40
C PHE A 109 15.08 -0.53 5.45
N VAL A 110 14.16 -0.99 4.61
CA VAL A 110 14.48 -1.96 3.56
C VAL A 110 15.48 -1.35 2.56
N GLY A 111 15.28 -0.08 2.17
CA GLY A 111 16.22 0.65 1.32
C GLY A 111 17.63 0.74 1.92
N LEU A 112 17.74 1.03 3.21
CA LEU A 112 19.03 1.02 3.92
C LEU A 112 19.70 -0.37 3.89
N ALA A 113 18.94 -1.43 4.14
CA ALA A 113 19.47 -2.80 4.11
C ALA A 113 19.94 -3.20 2.71
N ILE A 114 19.21 -2.81 1.66
CA ILE A 114 19.61 -3.05 0.26
C ILE A 114 20.86 -2.23 -0.08
N SER A 115 20.92 -0.98 0.35
CA SER A 115 22.09 -0.13 0.14
C SER A 115 23.35 -0.72 0.78
N ALA A 116 23.24 -1.22 2.02
CA ALA A 116 24.34 -1.91 2.70
C ALA A 116 24.80 -3.16 1.93
N LYS A 117 23.85 -4.00 1.45
CA LYS A 117 24.20 -5.18 0.65
C LYS A 117 24.88 -4.85 -0.67
N ASN A 118 24.43 -3.80 -1.36
CA ASN A 118 25.11 -3.35 -2.58
C ASN A 118 26.54 -2.86 -2.26
N ALA A 119 26.72 -2.13 -1.16
CA ALA A 119 28.04 -1.65 -0.72
C ALA A 119 28.99 -2.79 -0.33
N GLU A 120 28.51 -3.85 0.32
CA GLU A 120 29.29 -5.07 0.59
C GLU A 120 29.81 -5.74 -0.70
N GLN A 121 29.08 -5.60 -1.80
CA GLN A 121 29.47 -6.08 -3.12
C GLN A 121 30.36 -5.08 -3.90
N GLY A 122 30.71 -3.96 -3.29
CA GLY A 122 31.48 -2.89 -3.93
C GLY A 122 30.68 -2.07 -4.98
N VAL A 123 29.34 -2.12 -4.93
CA VAL A 123 28.45 -1.49 -5.89
C VAL A 123 27.75 -0.28 -5.26
N ASP A 124 27.73 0.86 -5.98
CA ASP A 124 26.99 2.04 -5.55
C ASP A 124 25.49 1.87 -5.84
N ALA A 125 24.70 1.74 -4.78
CA ALA A 125 23.25 1.56 -4.88
C ALA A 125 22.50 2.68 -5.62
N THR A 126 23.14 3.85 -5.82
CA THR A 126 22.52 4.98 -6.54
C THR A 126 22.66 4.89 -8.06
N LYS A 127 23.50 4.00 -8.57
CA LYS A 127 23.77 3.83 -10.00
C LYS A 127 22.86 2.80 -10.67
N VAL A 128 21.57 2.93 -10.46
CA VAL A 128 20.55 2.02 -11.01
C VAL A 128 20.64 1.97 -12.55
N GLY A 129 20.75 0.75 -13.08
CA GLY A 129 20.88 0.51 -14.53
C GLY A 129 22.28 0.73 -15.12
N GLN A 130 23.28 1.11 -14.31
CA GLN A 130 24.67 1.31 -14.72
C GLN A 130 25.64 0.28 -14.15
N GLU A 131 25.36 -0.24 -12.95
CA GLU A 131 26.18 -1.23 -12.25
C GLU A 131 25.31 -2.45 -11.90
N ARG A 132 25.96 -3.59 -11.65
CA ARG A 132 25.28 -4.80 -11.18
C ARG A 132 24.78 -4.61 -9.76
N LEU A 133 23.56 -4.13 -9.64
CA LEU A 133 22.87 -4.00 -8.38
C LEU A 133 22.31 -5.35 -7.88
N LEU A 134 21.80 -5.32 -6.66
CA LEU A 134 21.15 -6.47 -6.04
C LEU A 134 19.98 -6.95 -6.91
N ARG A 135 20.07 -8.18 -7.42
CA ARG A 135 19.01 -8.82 -8.18
C ARG A 135 18.08 -9.61 -7.28
N ALA A 136 16.81 -9.56 -7.59
CA ALA A 136 15.81 -10.32 -6.88
C ALA A 136 14.68 -10.75 -7.82
N ASP A 137 14.10 -11.91 -7.50
CA ASP A 137 12.87 -12.35 -8.13
C ASP A 137 11.71 -11.49 -7.63
N ALA A 138 10.88 -11.08 -8.56
CA ALA A 138 9.70 -10.28 -8.32
C ALA A 138 8.51 -10.85 -9.09
N TYR A 139 7.32 -10.49 -8.66
CA TYR A 139 6.07 -10.87 -9.31
C TYR A 139 5.30 -9.61 -9.71
N VAL A 140 4.74 -9.62 -10.90
CA VAL A 140 3.89 -8.53 -11.37
C VAL A 140 2.57 -8.54 -10.60
N VAL A 141 2.25 -7.42 -9.95
CA VAL A 141 1.01 -7.26 -9.17
C VAL A 141 0.05 -6.28 -9.83
N ARG A 142 0.52 -5.48 -10.77
CA ARG A 142 -0.31 -4.57 -11.56
C ARG A 142 0.42 -4.15 -12.83
N THR A 143 -0.33 -3.97 -13.91
CA THR A 143 0.15 -3.50 -15.22
C THR A 143 -0.43 -2.12 -15.54
N PHE A 144 0.33 -1.31 -16.26
CA PHE A 144 -0.06 0.03 -16.70
C PHE A 144 0.38 0.24 -18.16
N ARG A 145 -0.14 1.28 -18.80
CA ARG A 145 0.25 1.62 -20.18
C ARG A 145 1.74 1.92 -20.38
N ASN A 146 2.42 2.37 -19.34
CA ASN A 146 3.83 2.77 -19.40
C ASN A 146 4.70 2.09 -18.34
N GLY A 147 4.24 0.97 -17.79
CA GLY A 147 4.99 0.28 -16.74
C GLY A 147 4.22 -0.81 -16.03
N LEU A 148 4.81 -1.26 -14.93
CA LEU A 148 4.26 -2.31 -14.09
C LEU A 148 4.62 -2.09 -12.63
N ALA A 149 3.77 -2.57 -11.72
CA ALA A 149 4.10 -2.70 -10.31
C ALA A 149 4.50 -4.13 -10.01
N VAL A 150 5.60 -4.28 -9.29
CA VAL A 150 6.16 -5.58 -8.91
C VAL A 150 6.25 -5.72 -7.40
N PHE A 151 6.16 -6.94 -6.93
CA PHE A 151 6.34 -7.30 -5.54
C PHE A 151 7.53 -8.26 -5.39
N VAL A 152 8.51 -7.85 -4.61
CA VAL A 152 9.70 -8.64 -4.28
C VAL A 152 9.43 -9.39 -2.98
N ASN A 153 9.04 -10.66 -3.07
CA ASN A 153 8.62 -11.46 -1.93
C ASN A 153 9.70 -11.55 -0.83
N LYS A 154 10.97 -11.69 -1.24
CA LYS A 154 12.12 -11.81 -0.32
C LYS A 154 12.27 -10.63 0.64
N TYR A 155 11.89 -9.42 0.21
CA TYR A 155 12.05 -8.19 0.99
C TYR A 155 10.71 -7.60 1.44
N GLY A 156 9.58 -8.19 1.01
CA GLY A 156 8.25 -7.61 1.24
C GLY A 156 8.10 -6.22 0.61
N LEU A 157 8.87 -5.94 -0.45
CA LEU A 157 8.99 -4.64 -1.07
C LEU A 157 8.16 -4.59 -2.35
N GLU A 158 7.39 -3.52 -2.51
CA GLU A 158 6.70 -3.22 -3.75
C GLU A 158 7.37 -2.04 -4.44
N GLY A 159 7.50 -2.12 -5.75
CA GLY A 159 8.04 -1.04 -6.56
C GLY A 159 7.29 -0.89 -7.86
N VAL A 160 7.34 0.33 -8.41
CA VAL A 160 6.81 0.64 -9.72
C VAL A 160 7.97 0.81 -10.69
N ILE A 161 7.91 0.08 -11.81
CA ILE A 161 8.85 0.19 -12.91
C ILE A 161 8.14 0.95 -14.03
N THR A 162 8.68 2.09 -14.41
CA THR A 162 8.15 2.91 -15.50
C THR A 162 9.12 2.95 -16.67
N PHE A 163 8.58 2.89 -17.87
CA PHE A 163 9.36 2.99 -19.11
C PHE A 163 9.19 4.38 -19.73
N PRO A 164 10.24 4.96 -20.31
CA PRO A 164 10.19 6.32 -20.86
C PRO A 164 9.42 6.44 -22.20
N GLY A 165 8.87 5.34 -22.71
CA GLY A 165 8.10 5.27 -23.94
C GLY A 165 6.78 4.53 -23.77
N GLU A 166 6.00 4.47 -24.84
CA GLU A 166 4.74 3.74 -24.86
C GLU A 166 5.00 2.23 -24.96
N CYS A 167 4.30 1.48 -24.13
CA CYS A 167 4.21 0.03 -24.18
C CYS A 167 2.84 -0.38 -24.71
N GLN A 168 2.75 -1.55 -25.33
CA GLN A 168 1.46 -2.09 -25.72
C GLN A 168 0.78 -2.65 -24.47
N PHE A 169 -0.35 -2.06 -24.10
CA PHE A 169 -1.11 -2.46 -22.92
C PHE A 169 -2.43 -3.10 -23.33
N ASP A 170 -2.64 -4.32 -22.88
CA ASP A 170 -3.91 -5.05 -23.02
C ASP A 170 -4.67 -4.99 -21.69
N PRO A 171 -5.78 -4.23 -21.60
CA PRO A 171 -6.57 -4.10 -20.39
C PRO A 171 -7.40 -5.34 -20.10
N ASP A 172 -7.75 -6.17 -21.09
CA ASP A 172 -8.60 -7.34 -20.93
C ASP A 172 -7.83 -8.53 -20.38
N GLU A 173 -6.58 -8.70 -20.86
CA GLU A 173 -5.66 -9.73 -20.38
C GLU A 173 -4.76 -9.23 -19.23
N TYR A 174 -4.85 -7.96 -18.85
CA TYR A 174 -4.00 -7.33 -17.82
C TYR A 174 -2.50 -7.51 -18.12
N GLN A 175 -2.12 -7.39 -19.39
CA GLN A 175 -0.75 -7.58 -19.85
C GLN A 175 -0.15 -6.29 -20.38
N VAL A 176 1.16 -6.20 -20.31
CA VAL A 176 1.94 -5.13 -20.94
C VAL A 176 3.08 -5.74 -21.72
N THR A 177 3.21 -5.36 -23.01
CA THR A 177 4.33 -5.72 -23.85
C THR A 177 5.30 -4.54 -23.94
N ILE A 178 6.49 -4.76 -23.44
CA ILE A 178 7.59 -3.81 -23.38
C ILE A 178 8.43 -4.05 -24.63
N PRO A 179 8.54 -3.07 -25.55
CA PRO A 179 9.31 -3.25 -26.76
C PRO A 179 10.83 -3.39 -26.49
N ALA A 180 11.53 -4.06 -27.37
CA ALA A 180 12.98 -4.31 -27.31
C ALA A 180 13.80 -3.03 -27.07
N SER A 181 13.35 -1.89 -27.60
CA SER A 181 13.99 -0.59 -27.44
C SER A 181 13.95 -0.03 -26.01
N LEU A 182 13.00 -0.48 -25.19
CA LEU A 182 12.80 -0.08 -23.79
C LEU A 182 13.20 -1.18 -22.80
N SER A 183 13.32 -2.41 -23.30
CA SER A 183 13.72 -3.58 -22.51
C SER A 183 15.24 -3.67 -22.44
N GLN A 184 15.78 -3.86 -21.23
CA GLN A 184 17.21 -4.17 -21.05
C GLN A 184 17.58 -5.56 -21.57
N LEU A 185 16.59 -6.41 -21.88
CA LEU A 185 16.79 -7.73 -22.46
C LEU A 185 17.02 -7.72 -23.98
N GLY A 186 16.90 -6.55 -24.65
CA GLY A 186 17.09 -6.40 -26.10
C GLY A 186 16.05 -7.14 -26.95
N ARG A 187 14.93 -7.54 -26.35
CA ARG A 187 13.79 -8.20 -27.00
C ARG A 187 12.48 -7.69 -26.44
N ASP A 188 11.41 -7.91 -27.17
CA ASP A 188 10.06 -7.66 -26.65
C ASP A 188 9.77 -8.59 -25.48
N VAL A 189 9.18 -8.03 -24.41
CA VAL A 189 8.83 -8.77 -23.19
C VAL A 189 7.38 -8.50 -22.86
N THR A 190 6.56 -9.54 -22.85
CA THR A 190 5.17 -9.47 -22.42
C THR A 190 5.06 -10.00 -21.00
N LEU A 191 4.47 -9.20 -20.11
CA LEU A 191 4.27 -9.54 -18.70
C LEU A 191 2.83 -9.25 -18.31
N GLY A 192 2.20 -10.23 -17.67
CA GLY A 192 0.87 -10.12 -17.08
C GLY A 192 0.91 -10.18 -15.56
N ILE A 193 -0.25 -10.00 -14.92
CA ILE A 193 -0.39 -10.14 -13.46
C ILE A 193 0.00 -11.58 -13.06
N PHE A 194 0.78 -11.70 -11.97
CA PHE A 194 1.38 -12.91 -11.42
C PHE A 194 2.61 -13.44 -12.15
N ASP A 195 2.97 -12.88 -13.31
CA ASP A 195 4.21 -13.31 -13.97
C ASP A 195 5.42 -13.00 -13.10
N ARG A 196 6.37 -13.94 -13.13
CA ARG A 196 7.65 -13.80 -12.46
C ARG A 196 8.62 -13.05 -13.37
N CYS A 197 9.31 -12.10 -12.79
CA CYS A 197 10.38 -11.35 -13.45
C CYS A 197 11.56 -11.16 -12.51
N THR A 198 12.70 -10.78 -13.07
CA THR A 198 13.88 -10.41 -12.29
C THR A 198 14.02 -8.89 -12.29
N VAL A 199 14.32 -8.33 -11.12
CA VAL A 199 14.54 -6.89 -10.97
C VAL A 199 15.87 -6.60 -10.31
N GLU A 200 16.50 -5.52 -10.73
CA GLU A 200 17.59 -4.88 -10.00
C GLU A 200 17.04 -3.80 -9.08
N ILE A 201 17.53 -3.77 -7.84
CA ILE A 201 17.04 -2.87 -6.79
C ILE A 201 18.17 -1.95 -6.36
N GLY A 202 17.95 -0.66 -6.53
CA GLY A 202 18.85 0.39 -6.08
C GLY A 202 18.10 1.50 -5.35
N ILE A 203 18.81 2.59 -5.10
CA ILE A 203 18.29 3.77 -4.41
C ILE A 203 18.38 4.98 -5.33
N GLU A 204 17.26 5.60 -5.63
CA GLU A 204 17.19 6.89 -6.30
C GLU A 204 17.05 8.00 -5.27
N LYS A 205 17.92 9.00 -5.32
CA LYS A 205 17.80 10.19 -4.47
C LYS A 205 16.80 11.16 -5.09
N ASP A 206 15.74 11.47 -4.38
CA ASP A 206 14.80 12.51 -4.77
C ASP A 206 15.55 13.86 -4.86
N ARG A 207 15.37 14.57 -5.97
CA ARG A 207 16.10 15.82 -6.26
C ARG A 207 15.78 16.93 -5.28
N ASN A 208 14.54 16.99 -4.79
CA ASN A 208 14.05 18.06 -3.94
C ASN A 208 14.28 17.76 -2.45
N THR A 209 13.95 16.55 -2.02
CA THR A 209 13.98 16.18 -0.60
C THR A 209 15.30 15.54 -0.18
N LYS A 210 16.19 15.20 -1.14
CA LYS A 210 17.44 14.43 -0.92
C LYS A 210 17.22 13.05 -0.28
N ARG A 211 15.96 12.62 -0.13
CA ARG A 211 15.62 11.30 0.44
C ARG A 211 15.83 10.20 -0.59
N GLY A 212 16.40 9.10 -0.14
CA GLY A 212 16.51 7.89 -0.94
C GLY A 212 15.16 7.18 -1.05
N ARG A 213 14.77 6.81 -2.28
CA ARG A 213 13.67 5.90 -2.55
C ARG A 213 14.20 4.67 -3.24
N THR A 214 13.59 3.53 -2.95
CA THR A 214 13.90 2.32 -3.70
C THR A 214 13.48 2.48 -5.15
N LYS A 215 14.38 2.16 -6.07
CA LYS A 215 14.13 2.11 -7.50
C LYS A 215 14.37 0.72 -8.01
N MET A 216 13.46 0.24 -8.82
CA MET A 216 13.55 -1.07 -9.46
C MET A 216 13.64 -0.92 -10.97
N VAL A 217 14.42 -1.79 -11.58
CA VAL A 217 14.57 -1.88 -13.03
C VAL A 217 14.41 -3.35 -13.43
N LEU A 218 13.69 -3.59 -14.49
CA LEU A 218 13.51 -4.94 -15.06
C LEU A 218 14.80 -5.36 -15.78
N VAL A 219 15.28 -6.58 -15.50
CA VAL A 219 16.50 -7.16 -16.08
C VAL A 219 16.28 -8.59 -16.55
#